data_1b64e2d9b6f8adc4cf3ccadd745da95f
#
_entry.id   1b64e2d9b6f8adc4cf3ccadd745da95f
#
_cell.length_a   1.000
_cell.length_b   1.000
_cell.length_c   1.000
_cell.angle_alpha   90.00
_cell.angle_beta   90.00
_cell.angle_gamma   90.00
#
_symmetry.space_group_name_H-M   'P 1'
#
loop_
_entity.id
_entity.type
_entity.pdbx_description
1 polymer ?
#
loop_
_entity_poly.entity_id
_entity_poly.type
_entity_poly.pdbx_seq_one_letter_code
_entity_poly.pdbx_strand_id
1 'polypeptide(L)'
;IDTTENGFVLTPGMLEKAILEQGDKLKAVILNYPANPTGITYSREQLEALAAVLRKYEIFVVCDEVYSELTYTGQAHVSLGTMLRDQAIIINGLSKSHAMTGWRLGLIFAPAAFTAQLIKSHQYLVTAANTMAQHAAVEALTAGKDDAEPMKKKYIQRRDYIIEKMTALGFEIIKPDGAFYIFAKIPAGYTQNSF
;
A
#
# COMPACT_ATOMS: atom_id res chain seq x y z
N ILE A 1 -2.09 12.70 -8.62
CA ILE A 1 -2.81 12.21 -9.82
C ILE A 1 -4.21 11.82 -9.37
N ASP A 2 -5.24 12.41 -9.99
CA ASP A 2 -6.62 12.00 -9.74
C ASP A 2 -6.92 10.71 -10.53
N THR A 3 -7.39 9.70 -9.82
CA THR A 3 -7.72 8.38 -10.37
C THR A 3 -9.20 8.01 -10.17
N THR A 4 -10.02 8.96 -9.72
CA THR A 4 -11.43 8.75 -9.35
C THR A 4 -12.24 8.13 -10.47
N GLU A 5 -12.12 8.68 -11.69
CA GLU A 5 -12.87 8.21 -12.86
C GLU A 5 -12.45 6.80 -13.33
N ASN A 6 -11.29 6.31 -12.89
CA ASN A 6 -10.79 4.97 -13.20
C ASN A 6 -10.88 4.02 -11.99
N GLY A 7 -11.84 4.23 -11.11
CA GLY A 7 -12.05 3.39 -9.92
C GLY A 7 -10.85 3.42 -8.96
N PHE A 8 -10.15 4.54 -8.89
CA PHE A 8 -8.95 4.79 -8.09
C PHE A 8 -7.71 3.97 -8.50
N VAL A 9 -7.72 3.37 -9.67
CA VAL A 9 -6.56 2.64 -10.23
C VAL A 9 -5.73 3.59 -11.09
N LEU A 10 -4.44 3.74 -10.76
CA LEU A 10 -3.49 4.50 -11.58
C LEU A 10 -3.17 3.71 -12.86
N THR A 11 -3.30 4.34 -14.02
CA THR A 11 -2.91 3.75 -15.31
C THR A 11 -1.54 4.23 -15.77
N PRO A 12 -0.86 3.47 -16.66
CA PRO A 12 0.40 3.93 -17.26
C PRO A 12 0.32 5.29 -17.93
N GLY A 13 -0.78 5.56 -18.66
CA GLY A 13 -1.00 6.84 -19.34
C GLY A 13 -1.16 8.01 -18.37
N MET A 14 -1.92 7.82 -17.27
CA MET A 14 -2.05 8.84 -16.21
C MET A 14 -0.71 9.14 -15.56
N LEU A 15 0.07 8.08 -15.29
CA LEU A 15 1.40 8.21 -14.69
C LEU A 15 2.35 8.97 -15.61
N GLU A 16 2.46 8.56 -16.87
CA GLU A 16 3.38 9.18 -17.83
C GLU A 16 3.02 10.64 -18.09
N LYS A 17 1.72 10.95 -18.23
CA LYS A 17 1.25 12.34 -18.33
C LYS A 17 1.69 13.19 -17.14
N ALA A 18 1.48 12.71 -15.92
CA ALA A 18 1.87 13.45 -14.72
C ALA A 18 3.41 13.63 -14.62
N ILE A 19 4.19 12.64 -15.02
CA ILE A 19 5.66 12.74 -15.07
C ILE A 19 6.08 13.86 -16.04
N LEU A 20 5.51 13.85 -17.24
CA LEU A 20 5.84 14.86 -18.27
C LEU A 20 5.42 16.28 -17.87
N GLU A 21 4.25 16.43 -17.22
CA GLU A 21 3.78 17.73 -16.73
C GLU A 21 4.67 18.31 -15.63
N GLN A 22 5.25 17.48 -14.77
CA GLN A 22 6.14 17.93 -13.69
C GLN A 22 7.60 18.13 -14.17
N GLY A 23 8.01 17.41 -15.20
CA GLY A 23 9.37 17.47 -15.76
C GLY A 23 10.46 17.24 -14.71
N ASP A 24 11.54 17.99 -14.79
CA ASP A 24 12.73 17.86 -13.93
C ASP A 24 12.47 18.13 -12.42
N LYS A 25 11.33 18.70 -12.07
CA LYS A 25 10.95 18.94 -10.67
C LYS A 25 10.53 17.64 -9.98
N LEU A 26 10.04 16.65 -10.72
CA LEU A 26 9.63 15.37 -10.15
C LEU A 26 10.86 14.56 -9.74
N LYS A 27 10.89 14.11 -8.49
CA LYS A 27 11.97 13.29 -7.95
C LYS A 27 11.50 11.91 -7.51
N ALA A 28 10.21 11.79 -7.17
CA ALA A 28 9.64 10.53 -6.75
C ALA A 28 8.13 10.46 -7.02
N VAL A 29 7.64 9.23 -7.14
CA VAL A 29 6.21 8.89 -7.12
C VAL A 29 5.94 8.08 -5.87
N ILE A 30 4.84 8.38 -5.17
CA ILE A 30 4.37 7.56 -4.04
C ILE A 30 3.21 6.71 -4.53
N LEU A 31 3.29 5.41 -4.31
CA LEU A 31 2.25 4.44 -4.64
C LEU A 31 1.92 3.62 -3.40
N ASN A 32 0.67 3.72 -2.89
CA ASN A 32 0.19 2.93 -1.76
C ASN A 32 -0.75 1.83 -2.27
N TYR A 33 -0.42 0.57 -2.03
CA TYR A 33 -1.24 -0.58 -2.41
C TYR A 33 -0.90 -1.83 -1.57
N PRO A 34 -1.92 -2.53 -1.07
CA PRO A 34 -3.34 -2.15 -1.04
C PRO A 34 -3.56 -0.79 -0.40
N ALA A 35 -4.38 0.06 -1.03
CA ALA A 35 -4.48 1.48 -0.71
C ALA A 35 -5.32 1.77 0.54
N ASN A 36 -4.88 2.73 1.32
CA ASN A 36 -5.68 3.41 2.33
C ASN A 36 -6.11 4.77 1.73
N PRO A 37 -7.41 5.09 1.57
CA PRO A 37 -8.57 4.38 2.14
C PRO A 37 -9.34 3.48 1.17
N THR A 38 -8.97 3.37 -0.10
CA THR A 38 -9.82 2.75 -1.13
C THR A 38 -9.81 1.23 -1.15
N GLY A 39 -8.76 0.62 -0.59
CA GLY A 39 -8.55 -0.82 -0.63
C GLY A 39 -8.15 -1.36 -2.02
N ILE A 40 -7.89 -0.49 -2.97
CA ILE A 40 -7.44 -0.88 -4.32
C ILE A 40 -6.03 -1.48 -4.24
N THR A 41 -5.81 -2.53 -5.02
CA THR A 41 -4.49 -3.11 -5.28
C THR A 41 -4.29 -3.32 -6.78
N TYR A 42 -3.15 -3.85 -7.18
CA TYR A 42 -2.78 -4.01 -8.58
C TYR A 42 -2.47 -5.47 -8.89
N SER A 43 -2.83 -5.90 -10.11
CA SER A 43 -2.36 -7.17 -10.64
C SER A 43 -0.88 -7.06 -11.04
N ARG A 44 -0.24 -8.22 -11.28
CA ARG A 44 1.13 -8.26 -11.80
C ARG A 44 1.26 -7.49 -13.11
N GLU A 45 0.34 -7.70 -14.04
CA GLU A 45 0.32 -7.07 -15.36
C GLU A 45 0.19 -5.55 -15.27
N GLN A 46 -0.65 -5.06 -14.35
CA GLN A 46 -0.79 -3.63 -14.10
C GLN A 46 0.51 -3.03 -13.55
N LEU A 47 1.16 -3.71 -12.60
CA LEU A 47 2.45 -3.27 -12.06
C LEU A 47 3.57 -3.32 -13.09
N GLU A 48 3.61 -4.34 -13.95
CA GLU A 48 4.56 -4.44 -15.07
C GLU A 48 4.39 -3.28 -16.05
N ALA A 49 3.14 -2.90 -16.36
CA ALA A 49 2.84 -1.76 -17.22
C ALA A 49 3.27 -0.42 -16.59
N LEU A 50 3.04 -0.22 -15.28
CA LEU A 50 3.54 0.95 -14.55
C LEU A 50 5.07 0.96 -14.50
N ALA A 51 5.70 -0.19 -14.22
CA ALA A 51 7.15 -0.32 -14.19
C ALA A 51 7.78 -0.01 -15.55
N ALA A 52 7.13 -0.38 -16.65
CA ALA A 52 7.60 -0.04 -18.00
C ALA A 52 7.66 1.47 -18.26
N VAL A 53 6.71 2.23 -17.72
CA VAL A 53 6.76 3.71 -17.75
C VAL A 53 7.88 4.24 -16.86
N LEU A 54 7.92 3.80 -15.60
CA LEU A 54 8.86 4.30 -14.59
C LEU A 54 10.33 4.11 -15.00
N ARG A 55 10.67 2.99 -15.68
CA ARG A 55 12.04 2.73 -16.18
C ARG A 55 12.57 3.76 -17.20
N LYS A 56 11.68 4.55 -17.79
CA LYS A 56 12.07 5.59 -18.76
C LYS A 56 12.62 6.85 -18.07
N TYR A 57 12.45 6.98 -16.76
CA TYR A 57 12.71 8.21 -16.02
C TYR A 57 13.60 7.96 -14.80
N GLU A 58 14.50 8.89 -14.51
CA GLU A 58 15.39 8.86 -13.33
C GLU A 58 14.66 9.41 -12.08
N ILE A 59 13.64 8.70 -11.64
CA ILE A 59 12.85 9.06 -10.45
C ILE A 59 12.73 7.85 -9.52
N PHE A 60 12.59 8.10 -8.21
CA PHE A 60 12.30 7.05 -7.24
C PHE A 60 10.81 6.72 -7.19
N VAL A 61 10.52 5.49 -6.79
CA VAL A 61 9.15 5.05 -6.52
C VAL A 61 9.07 4.58 -5.09
N VAL A 62 8.35 5.33 -4.26
CA VAL A 62 8.09 4.96 -2.86
C VAL A 62 6.82 4.14 -2.82
N CYS A 63 6.93 2.85 -2.55
CA CYS A 63 5.81 1.93 -2.46
C CYS A 63 5.47 1.67 -0.99
N ASP A 64 4.32 2.14 -0.54
CA ASP A 64 3.79 1.77 0.77
C ASP A 64 2.96 0.48 0.61
N GLU A 65 3.56 -0.62 1.01
CA GLU A 65 3.02 -1.98 0.90
C GLU A 65 2.64 -2.56 2.28
N VAL A 66 2.39 -1.71 3.27
CA VAL A 66 2.11 -2.14 4.66
C VAL A 66 0.90 -3.09 4.77
N TYR A 67 0.02 -3.11 3.77
CA TYR A 67 -1.15 -4.00 3.69
C TYR A 67 -0.93 -5.23 2.81
N SER A 68 0.29 -5.54 2.38
CA SER A 68 0.61 -6.65 1.46
C SER A 68 -0.05 -7.97 1.84
N GLU A 69 0.04 -8.37 3.12
CA GLU A 69 -0.56 -9.62 3.62
C GLU A 69 -2.09 -9.59 3.67
N LEU A 70 -2.70 -8.40 3.61
CA LEU A 70 -4.15 -8.22 3.59
C LEU A 70 -4.66 -7.97 2.15
N THR A 71 -4.13 -8.69 1.18
CA THR A 71 -4.60 -8.72 -0.21
C THR A 71 -5.65 -9.83 -0.36
N TYR A 72 -6.80 -9.52 -0.98
CA TYR A 72 -8.00 -10.38 -1.00
C TYR A 72 -8.33 -10.95 -2.38
N THR A 73 -7.45 -10.77 -3.36
CA THR A 73 -7.65 -11.20 -4.75
C THR A 73 -7.53 -12.71 -4.98
N GLY A 74 -7.16 -13.46 -3.95
CA GLY A 74 -6.84 -14.89 -4.06
C GLY A 74 -5.42 -15.15 -4.59
N GLN A 75 -4.68 -14.11 -4.96
CA GLN A 75 -3.28 -14.18 -5.36
C GLN A 75 -2.38 -13.51 -4.32
N ALA A 76 -1.13 -13.90 -4.26
CA ALA A 76 -0.15 -13.24 -3.41
C ALA A 76 0.08 -11.79 -3.90
N HIS A 77 0.34 -10.90 -2.96
CA HIS A 77 0.76 -9.54 -3.26
C HIS A 77 2.04 -9.54 -4.12
N VAL A 78 2.08 -8.64 -5.09
CA VAL A 78 3.25 -8.45 -5.95
C VAL A 78 3.90 -7.12 -5.59
N SER A 79 5.14 -7.16 -5.13
CA SER A 79 5.89 -5.93 -4.84
C SER A 79 6.54 -5.37 -6.11
N LEU A 80 6.39 -4.06 -6.31
CA LEU A 80 7.06 -3.34 -7.40
C LEU A 80 8.59 -3.34 -7.23
N GLY A 81 9.08 -3.55 -6.02
CA GLY A 81 10.50 -3.73 -5.73
C GLY A 81 11.14 -4.92 -6.46
N THR A 82 10.36 -5.94 -6.83
CA THR A 82 10.85 -7.07 -7.64
C THR A 82 11.11 -6.68 -9.09
N MET A 83 10.48 -5.61 -9.56
CA MET A 83 10.52 -5.13 -10.94
C MET A 83 11.45 -3.93 -11.12
N LEU A 84 11.62 -3.10 -10.09
CA LEU A 84 12.34 -1.81 -10.13
C LEU A 84 13.39 -1.72 -9.01
N ARG A 85 14.31 -2.69 -8.95
CA ARG A 85 15.29 -2.83 -7.84
C ARG A 85 16.14 -1.60 -7.59
N ASP A 86 16.44 -0.83 -8.64
CA ASP A 86 17.31 0.34 -8.57
C ASP A 86 16.54 1.65 -8.33
N GLN A 87 15.21 1.63 -8.40
CA GLN A 87 14.34 2.80 -8.28
C GLN A 87 13.34 2.67 -7.13
N ALA A 88 12.97 1.45 -6.71
CA ALA A 88 11.93 1.25 -5.72
C ALA A 88 12.45 1.37 -4.30
N ILE A 89 11.68 2.07 -3.48
CA ILE A 89 11.81 2.17 -2.03
C ILE A 89 10.55 1.56 -1.45
N ILE A 90 10.66 0.35 -0.95
CA ILE A 90 9.52 -0.38 -0.39
C ILE A 90 9.42 -0.11 1.10
N ILE A 91 8.27 0.37 1.53
CA ILE A 91 7.91 0.53 2.93
C ILE A 91 6.93 -0.58 3.29
N ASN A 92 7.25 -1.35 4.30
CA ASN A 92 6.41 -2.44 4.81
C ASN A 92 6.52 -2.52 6.34
N GLY A 93 5.85 -3.46 6.95
CA GLY A 93 5.92 -3.66 8.40
C GLY A 93 4.88 -4.64 8.90
N LEU A 94 4.98 -4.95 10.17
CA LEU A 94 4.16 -5.94 10.86
C LEU A 94 2.93 -5.33 11.55
N SER A 95 2.77 -4.02 11.45
CA SER A 95 1.67 -3.29 12.09
C SER A 95 0.29 -3.82 11.73
N LYS A 96 0.11 -4.29 10.48
CA LYS A 96 -1.18 -4.73 9.95
C LYS A 96 -1.25 -6.24 9.80
N SER A 97 -0.23 -6.87 9.28
CA SER A 97 -0.15 -8.31 9.10
C SER A 97 -0.16 -9.10 10.43
N HIS A 98 0.52 -8.58 11.46
CA HIS A 98 0.70 -9.23 12.76
C HIS A 98 0.08 -8.46 13.92
N ALA A 99 -0.83 -7.51 13.64
CA ALA A 99 -1.48 -6.65 14.65
C ALA A 99 -0.47 -5.91 15.58
N MET A 100 0.73 -5.60 15.06
CA MET A 100 1.83 -4.99 15.81
C MET A 100 1.87 -3.45 15.71
N THR A 101 0.73 -2.80 15.53
CA THR A 101 0.66 -1.34 15.37
C THR A 101 1.30 -0.59 16.55
N GLY A 102 1.08 -1.04 17.76
CA GLY A 102 1.64 -0.46 19.01
C GLY A 102 3.14 -0.71 19.19
N TRP A 103 3.74 -1.65 18.50
CA TRP A 103 5.16 -2.00 18.61
C TRP A 103 6.10 -1.01 17.89
N ARG A 104 5.55 -0.15 17.04
CA ARG A 104 6.26 0.94 16.35
C ARG A 104 7.47 0.45 15.54
N LEU A 105 7.33 -0.60 14.74
CA LEU A 105 8.34 -1.15 13.86
C LEU A 105 7.89 -1.11 12.41
N GLY A 106 8.73 -0.56 11.54
CA GLY A 106 8.59 -0.58 10.09
C GLY A 106 9.82 -1.17 9.42
N LEU A 107 9.68 -1.56 8.18
CA LEU A 107 10.71 -2.13 7.33
C LEU A 107 10.85 -1.27 6.08
N ILE A 108 12.09 -0.95 5.68
CA ILE A 108 12.38 -0.26 4.43
C ILE A 108 13.36 -1.12 3.63
N PHE A 109 13.01 -1.37 2.37
CA PHE A 109 13.87 -2.04 1.41
C PHE A 109 14.14 -1.07 0.26
N ALA A 110 15.40 -0.72 0.02
CA ALA A 110 15.77 0.26 -0.98
C ALA A 110 17.16 -0.06 -1.57
N PRO A 111 17.55 0.57 -2.70
CA PRO A 111 18.90 0.47 -3.23
C PRO A 111 19.95 0.84 -2.19
N ALA A 112 21.09 0.13 -2.18
CA ALA A 112 22.11 0.27 -1.14
C ALA A 112 22.61 1.73 -0.98
N ALA A 113 22.81 2.44 -2.08
CA ALA A 113 23.23 3.82 -2.06
C ALA A 113 22.20 4.75 -1.38
N PHE A 114 20.90 4.50 -1.59
CA PHE A 114 19.82 5.23 -0.95
C PHE A 114 19.71 4.86 0.54
N THR A 115 19.78 3.58 0.85
CA THR A 115 19.75 3.07 2.24
C THR A 115 20.86 3.69 3.09
N ALA A 116 22.06 3.85 2.54
CA ALA A 116 23.18 4.49 3.23
C ALA A 116 22.89 5.94 3.66
N GLN A 117 22.07 6.68 2.90
CA GLN A 117 21.66 8.04 3.28
C GLN A 117 20.49 8.01 4.27
N LEU A 118 19.55 7.07 4.08
CA LEU A 118 18.43 6.90 5.02
C LEU A 118 18.91 6.57 6.44
N ILE A 119 19.91 5.71 6.58
CA ILE A 119 20.48 5.34 7.88
C ILE A 119 21.01 6.60 8.62
N LYS A 120 21.65 7.52 7.92
CA LYS A 120 22.13 8.78 8.53
C LYS A 120 20.97 9.59 9.11
N SER A 121 19.91 9.80 8.32
CA SER A 121 18.72 10.52 8.79
C SER A 121 18.00 9.79 9.92
N HIS A 122 17.83 8.48 9.80
CA HIS A 122 17.20 7.65 10.80
C HIS A 122 17.92 7.70 12.16
N GLN A 123 19.24 7.66 12.14
CA GLN A 123 20.07 7.74 13.34
C GLN A 123 19.83 9.05 14.14
N TYR A 124 19.63 10.16 13.45
CA TYR A 124 19.35 11.45 14.10
C TYR A 124 17.88 11.60 14.53
N LEU A 125 16.94 10.94 13.82
CA LEU A 125 15.52 11.05 14.11
C LEU A 125 15.07 10.15 15.27
N VAL A 126 15.53 8.89 15.29
CA VAL A 126 15.03 7.88 16.24
C VAL A 126 16.13 6.93 16.77
N THR A 127 17.36 7.09 16.35
CA THR A 127 18.53 6.25 16.69
C THR A 127 18.38 4.81 16.21
N ALA A 128 17.40 4.05 16.74
CA ALA A 128 17.10 2.67 16.34
C ALA A 128 15.65 2.31 16.72
N ALA A 129 15.11 1.30 16.07
CA ALA A 129 13.87 0.69 16.52
C ALA A 129 14.06 0.00 17.88
N ASN A 130 12.98 -0.11 18.65
CA ASN A 130 13.00 -0.79 19.95
C ASN A 130 13.50 -2.23 19.82
N THR A 131 14.46 -2.65 20.64
CA THR A 131 15.11 -3.97 20.57
C THR A 131 14.11 -5.11 20.74
N MET A 132 13.14 -5.00 21.66
CA MET A 132 12.13 -6.04 21.85
C MET A 132 11.25 -6.19 20.60
N ALA A 133 10.90 -5.08 19.96
CA ALA A 133 10.15 -5.10 18.72
C ALA A 133 10.93 -5.76 17.57
N GLN A 134 12.25 -5.55 17.50
CA GLN A 134 13.11 -6.23 16.53
C GLN A 134 13.14 -7.74 16.73
N HIS A 135 13.28 -8.22 17.97
CA HIS A 135 13.23 -9.65 18.26
C HIS A 135 11.86 -10.25 17.97
N ALA A 136 10.77 -9.58 18.32
CA ALA A 136 9.42 -10.01 17.97
C ALA A 136 9.22 -10.07 16.45
N ALA A 137 9.82 -9.14 15.70
CA ALA A 137 9.76 -9.15 14.24
C ALA A 137 10.50 -10.35 13.62
N VAL A 138 11.61 -10.78 14.21
CA VAL A 138 12.30 -12.00 13.75
C VAL A 138 11.36 -13.20 13.87
N GLU A 139 10.68 -13.38 14.99
CA GLU A 139 9.71 -14.46 15.18
C GLU A 139 8.54 -14.34 14.20
N ALA A 140 7.95 -13.16 14.07
CA ALA A 140 6.85 -12.90 13.14
C ALA A 140 7.19 -13.18 11.66
N LEU A 141 8.44 -12.90 11.25
CA LEU A 141 8.90 -13.12 9.88
C LEU A 141 9.42 -14.54 9.61
N THR A 142 9.55 -15.35 10.63
CA THR A 142 10.04 -16.74 10.54
C THR A 142 8.94 -17.73 10.88
N ALA A 143 8.78 -18.07 12.16
CA ALA A 143 7.76 -19.03 12.60
C ALA A 143 6.33 -18.51 12.44
N GLY A 144 6.12 -17.20 12.62
CA GLY A 144 4.84 -16.54 12.51
C GLY A 144 4.46 -16.02 11.12
N LYS A 145 5.21 -16.35 10.06
CA LYS A 145 5.02 -15.76 8.71
C LYS A 145 3.60 -15.91 8.15
N ASP A 146 2.87 -16.94 8.57
CA ASP A 146 1.52 -17.24 8.12
C ASP A 146 0.43 -16.74 9.11
N ASP A 147 0.79 -16.06 10.21
CA ASP A 147 -0.14 -15.60 11.25
C ASP A 147 -1.15 -14.55 10.76
N ALA A 148 -0.88 -13.90 9.64
CA ALA A 148 -1.83 -13.00 8.99
C ALA A 148 -3.06 -13.72 8.40
N GLU A 149 -2.95 -14.99 8.00
CA GLU A 149 -4.00 -15.70 7.25
C GLU A 149 -5.33 -15.87 8.00
N PRO A 150 -5.38 -16.24 9.29
CA PRO A 150 -6.65 -16.30 10.03
C PRO A 150 -7.34 -14.95 10.15
N MET A 151 -6.57 -13.87 10.33
CA MET A 151 -7.09 -12.51 10.41
C MET A 151 -7.60 -12.04 9.05
N LYS A 152 -6.87 -12.29 7.97
CA LYS A 152 -7.24 -12.01 6.58
C LYS A 152 -8.60 -12.65 6.23
N LYS A 153 -8.81 -13.91 6.57
CA LYS A 153 -10.10 -14.60 6.37
C LYS A 153 -11.26 -13.89 7.09
N LYS A 154 -11.03 -13.41 8.32
CA LYS A 154 -12.04 -12.64 9.06
C LYS A 154 -12.31 -11.28 8.42
N TYR A 155 -11.28 -10.60 7.90
CA TYR A 155 -11.47 -9.32 7.20
C TYR A 155 -12.27 -9.50 5.91
N ILE A 156 -12.05 -10.57 5.15
CA ILE A 156 -12.86 -10.90 3.96
C ILE A 156 -14.33 -11.07 4.35
N GLN A 157 -14.64 -11.85 5.39
CA GLN A 157 -16.01 -12.04 5.87
C GLN A 157 -16.66 -10.71 6.31
N ARG A 158 -15.93 -9.87 7.05
CA ARG A 158 -16.41 -8.55 7.50
C ARG A 158 -16.63 -7.60 6.32
N ARG A 159 -15.72 -7.59 5.35
CA ARG A 159 -15.84 -6.82 4.12
C ARG A 159 -17.12 -7.18 3.38
N ASP A 160 -17.31 -8.47 3.11
CA ASP A 160 -18.45 -8.95 2.33
C ASP A 160 -19.78 -8.64 3.05
N TYR A 161 -19.82 -8.82 4.37
CA TYR A 161 -20.98 -8.45 5.20
C TYR A 161 -21.28 -6.93 5.14
N ILE A 162 -20.29 -6.08 5.35
CA ILE A 162 -20.54 -4.62 5.36
C ILE A 162 -20.91 -4.10 3.98
N ILE A 163 -20.33 -4.63 2.90
CA ILE A 163 -20.70 -4.28 1.52
C ILE A 163 -22.17 -4.63 1.29
N GLU A 164 -22.61 -5.84 1.64
CA GLU A 164 -24.02 -6.26 1.50
C GLU A 164 -24.95 -5.27 2.21
N LYS A 165 -24.67 -4.95 3.47
CA LYS A 165 -25.55 -4.08 4.28
C LYS A 165 -25.58 -2.64 3.78
N MET A 166 -24.42 -2.08 3.45
CA MET A 166 -24.33 -0.69 2.97
C MET A 166 -24.94 -0.54 1.57
N THR A 167 -24.74 -1.52 0.68
CA THR A 167 -25.38 -1.52 -0.64
C THR A 167 -26.91 -1.57 -0.51
N ALA A 168 -27.44 -2.36 0.41
CA ALA A 168 -28.88 -2.42 0.69
C ALA A 168 -29.44 -1.07 1.21
N LEU A 169 -28.60 -0.23 1.81
CA LEU A 169 -28.93 1.13 2.27
C LEU A 169 -28.69 2.20 1.19
N GLY A 170 -28.30 1.82 -0.04
CA GLY A 170 -28.15 2.74 -1.17
C GLY A 170 -26.75 3.38 -1.29
N PHE A 171 -25.73 2.90 -0.53
CA PHE A 171 -24.36 3.37 -0.72
C PHE A 171 -23.75 2.77 -1.99
N GLU A 172 -23.07 3.61 -2.76
CA GLU A 172 -22.18 3.16 -3.83
C GLU A 172 -20.81 2.85 -3.20
N ILE A 173 -20.36 1.60 -3.32
CA ILE A 173 -19.13 1.14 -2.68
C ILE A 173 -18.15 0.66 -3.74
N ILE A 174 -16.89 1.08 -3.61
CA ILE A 174 -15.78 0.45 -4.31
C ILE A 174 -15.36 -0.76 -3.49
N LYS A 175 -15.55 -1.95 -4.06
CA LYS A 175 -15.17 -3.20 -3.38
C LYS A 175 -13.65 -3.22 -3.19
N PRO A 176 -13.17 -3.24 -1.94
CA PRO A 176 -11.74 -3.30 -1.68
C PRO A 176 -11.19 -4.70 -1.97
N ASP A 177 -10.05 -4.75 -2.64
CA ASP A 177 -9.27 -5.96 -2.90
C ASP A 177 -8.13 -6.13 -1.89
N GLY A 178 -8.05 -5.27 -0.90
CA GLY A 178 -7.10 -5.35 0.21
C GLY A 178 -7.36 -4.34 1.31
N ALA A 179 -6.48 -4.27 2.30
CA ALA A 179 -6.58 -3.45 3.51
C ALA A 179 -7.85 -3.79 4.33
N PHE A 180 -8.33 -2.90 5.17
CA PHE A 180 -9.53 -3.11 6.00
C PHE A 180 -10.45 -1.88 6.04
N TYR A 181 -10.50 -1.15 4.92
CA TYR A 181 -11.33 0.05 4.78
C TYR A 181 -12.48 -0.23 3.81
N ILE A 182 -13.58 0.50 4.00
CA ILE A 182 -14.66 0.63 3.04
C ILE A 182 -14.70 2.08 2.59
N PHE A 183 -14.54 2.30 1.30
CA PHE A 183 -14.65 3.62 0.68
C PHE A 183 -15.97 3.69 -0.06
N ALA A 184 -16.88 4.51 0.44
CA ALA A 184 -18.25 4.59 -0.05
C ALA A 184 -18.62 6.02 -0.38
N LYS A 185 -19.37 6.20 -1.46
CA LYS A 185 -19.97 7.49 -1.81
C LYS A 185 -21.19 7.75 -0.92
N ILE A 186 -21.27 8.96 -0.40
CA ILE A 186 -22.44 9.39 0.39
C ILE A 186 -23.69 9.35 -0.49
N PRO A 187 -24.80 8.73 -0.05
CA PRO A 187 -26.03 8.67 -0.81
C PRO A 187 -26.60 10.07 -1.13
N ALA A 188 -27.33 10.18 -2.24
CA ALA A 188 -27.96 11.43 -2.62
C ALA A 188 -28.92 11.95 -1.53
N GLY A 189 -28.91 13.25 -1.26
CA GLY A 189 -29.71 13.88 -0.22
C GLY A 189 -29.02 14.00 1.16
N TYR A 190 -27.85 13.42 1.32
CA TYR A 190 -27.02 13.58 2.53
C TYR A 190 -25.79 14.43 2.22
N THR A 191 -25.25 15.07 3.24
CA THR A 191 -24.00 15.84 3.16
C THR A 191 -22.99 15.30 4.16
N GLN A 192 -21.72 15.70 3.98
CA GLN A 192 -20.66 15.35 4.95
C GLN A 192 -20.94 15.82 6.39
N ASN A 193 -21.87 16.73 6.58
CA ASN A 193 -22.27 17.25 7.89
C ASN A 193 -23.52 16.53 8.46
N SER A 194 -23.96 15.45 7.82
CA SER A 194 -25.13 14.67 8.25
C SER A 194 -24.79 13.54 9.23
N PHE A 195 -23.55 13.50 9.70
CA PHE A 195 -23.01 12.51 10.66
C PHE A 195 -22.50 13.21 11.91
#